data_718465ea78ba9d6a18b183c51908365f
#
_entry.id   718465ea78ba9d6a18b183c51908365f
#
_cell.length_a   1.000
_cell.length_b   1.000
_cell.length_c   1.000
_cell.angle_alpha   90.00
_cell.angle_beta   90.00
_cell.angle_gamma   90.00
#
_symmetry.space_group_name_H-M   'P 1'
#
loop_
_entity.id
_entity.type
_entity.pdbx_description
1 polymer ?
#
loop_
_entity_poly.entity_id
_entity_poly.type
_entity_poly.pdbx_seq_one_letter_code
_entity_poly.pdbx_strand_id
1 'polypeptide(L)'
;EIAPRAAAELYSLLCDAMVAADTKAIDALLTDYCVLTHMTGYPQPKVEWLGDIANGAMRYHDHEVVSVQPDTIAGFPVVRGRTRTTATLWGGRGTWNLQIVGYVVPDADPDTERNPTGFRFSRLDASTW
;
A
#
# COMPACT_ATOMS: atom_id res chain seq x y z
N GLU A 1 9.14 -14.99 5.37
CA GLU A 1 9.64 -14.59 4.05
C GLU A 1 8.51 -14.67 3.03
N ILE A 2 8.42 -13.69 2.14
CA ILE A 2 7.41 -13.66 1.09
C ILE A 2 8.05 -13.96 -0.27
N ALA A 3 7.41 -14.84 -1.06
CA ALA A 3 7.88 -15.16 -2.40
C ALA A 3 7.70 -13.95 -3.35
N PRO A 4 8.62 -13.80 -4.36
CA PRO A 4 8.52 -12.68 -5.32
C PRO A 4 7.16 -12.56 -6.00
N ARG A 5 6.53 -13.67 -6.34
CA ARG A 5 5.23 -13.68 -6.99
C ARG A 5 4.12 -13.16 -6.09
N ALA A 6 4.10 -13.59 -4.83
CA ALA A 6 3.14 -13.12 -3.85
C ALA A 6 3.37 -11.64 -3.50
N ALA A 7 4.63 -11.21 -3.43
CA ALA A 7 4.99 -9.81 -3.21
C ALA A 7 4.46 -8.92 -4.33
N ALA A 8 4.68 -9.31 -5.58
CA ALA A 8 4.22 -8.56 -6.75
C ALA A 8 2.68 -8.49 -6.77
N GLU A 9 2.00 -9.58 -6.47
CA GLU A 9 0.54 -9.63 -6.44
C GLU A 9 -0.02 -8.77 -5.33
N LEU A 10 0.52 -8.86 -4.12
CA LEU A 10 0.06 -8.06 -2.97
C LEU A 10 0.20 -6.56 -3.26
N TYR A 11 1.33 -6.15 -3.81
CA TYR A 11 1.57 -4.75 -4.15
C TYR A 11 0.63 -4.26 -5.27
N SER A 12 0.45 -5.07 -6.30
CA SER A 12 -0.44 -4.75 -7.42
C SER A 12 -1.89 -4.60 -6.96
N LEU A 13 -2.37 -5.50 -6.11
CA LEU A 13 -3.70 -5.40 -5.52
C LEU A 13 -3.89 -4.11 -4.74
N LEU A 14 -2.87 -3.71 -3.97
CA LEU A 14 -2.92 -2.44 -3.22
C LEU A 14 -3.01 -1.24 -4.17
N CYS A 15 -2.15 -1.17 -5.18
CA CYS A 15 -2.17 -0.08 -6.15
C CYS A 15 -3.50 0.02 -6.89
N ASP A 16 -4.02 -1.11 -7.35
CA ASP A 16 -5.30 -1.15 -8.06
C ASP A 16 -6.46 -0.70 -7.17
N ALA A 17 -6.48 -1.15 -5.92
CA ALA A 17 -7.52 -0.77 -4.96
C ALA A 17 -7.45 0.73 -4.61
N MET A 18 -6.24 1.29 -4.51
CA MET A 18 -6.04 2.73 -4.27
C MET A 18 -6.61 3.56 -5.41
N VAL A 19 -6.32 3.21 -6.65
CA VAL A 19 -6.82 3.91 -7.83
C VAL A 19 -8.35 3.78 -7.94
N ALA A 20 -8.89 2.61 -7.65
CA ALA A 20 -10.32 2.36 -7.66
C ALA A 20 -11.07 2.98 -6.47
N ALA A 21 -10.34 3.50 -5.48
CA ALA A 21 -10.90 3.96 -4.20
C ALA A 21 -11.76 2.86 -3.52
N ASP A 22 -11.36 1.62 -3.70
CA ASP A 22 -12.05 0.46 -3.13
C ASP A 22 -11.52 0.19 -1.72
N THR A 23 -12.13 0.85 -0.74
CA THR A 23 -11.68 0.77 0.65
C THR A 23 -11.84 -0.62 1.25
N LYS A 24 -12.82 -1.40 0.81
CA LYS A 24 -12.96 -2.79 1.27
C LYS A 24 -11.82 -3.67 0.77
N ALA A 25 -11.41 -3.48 -0.48
CA ALA A 25 -10.26 -4.19 -1.03
C ALA A 25 -8.97 -3.80 -0.31
N ILE A 26 -8.75 -2.50 -0.04
CA ILE A 26 -7.60 -2.05 0.72
C ILE A 26 -7.60 -2.64 2.13
N ASP A 27 -8.76 -2.64 2.79
CA ASP A 27 -8.91 -3.20 4.13
C ASP A 27 -8.44 -4.66 4.20
N ALA A 28 -8.76 -5.47 3.19
CA ALA A 28 -8.37 -6.88 3.11
C ALA A 28 -6.85 -7.09 2.92
N LEU A 29 -6.12 -6.04 2.53
CA LEU A 29 -4.67 -6.09 2.29
C LEU A 29 -3.85 -5.59 3.48
N LEU A 30 -4.49 -4.98 4.48
CA LEU A 30 -3.84 -4.35 5.62
C LEU A 30 -4.29 -4.99 6.93
N THR A 31 -3.39 -5.05 7.90
CA THR A 31 -3.77 -5.39 9.28
C THR A 31 -4.56 -4.24 9.91
N ASP A 32 -5.29 -4.52 10.97
CA ASP A 32 -6.08 -3.48 11.67
C ASP A 32 -5.22 -2.36 12.26
N TYR A 33 -3.97 -2.67 12.62
CA TYR A 33 -3.03 -1.72 13.21
C TYR A 33 -2.07 -1.09 12.19
N CYS A 34 -2.27 -1.34 10.90
CA CYS A 34 -1.39 -0.79 9.86
C CYS A 34 -1.40 0.74 9.88
N VAL A 35 -0.21 1.32 9.77
CA VAL A 35 -0.02 2.77 9.64
C VAL A 35 0.72 3.04 8.34
N LEU A 36 0.22 3.99 7.56
CA LEU A 36 0.91 4.52 6.39
C LEU A 36 1.65 5.79 6.79
N THR A 37 2.99 5.74 6.76
CA THR A 37 3.79 6.95 6.90
C THR A 37 4.03 7.54 5.52
N HIS A 38 3.48 8.74 5.29
CA HIS A 38 3.59 9.45 4.02
C HIS A 38 5.00 9.97 3.77
N MET A 39 5.30 10.33 2.51
CA MET A 39 6.60 10.90 2.14
C MET A 39 6.93 12.20 2.86
N THR A 40 5.94 12.87 3.44
CA THR A 40 6.11 14.05 4.30
C THR A 40 6.48 13.71 5.73
N GLY A 41 6.44 12.42 6.10
CA GLY A 41 6.68 11.95 7.46
C GLY A 41 5.43 11.79 8.31
N TYR A 42 4.25 12.13 7.79
CA TYR A 42 3.01 12.01 8.55
C TYR A 42 2.58 10.55 8.71
N PRO A 43 2.49 10.02 9.95
CA PRO A 43 2.00 8.66 10.19
C PRO A 43 0.48 8.66 10.24
N GLN A 44 -0.16 8.12 9.21
CA GLN A 44 -1.61 8.06 9.09
C GLN A 44 -2.13 6.67 9.46
N PRO A 45 -2.95 6.55 10.52
CA PRO A 45 -3.57 5.27 10.85
C PRO A 45 -4.49 4.78 9.72
N LYS A 46 -4.62 3.46 9.58
CA LYS A 46 -5.45 2.82 8.56
C LYS A 46 -6.84 3.43 8.46
N VAL A 47 -7.52 3.62 9.58
CA VAL A 47 -8.90 4.12 9.60
C VAL A 47 -9.01 5.53 9.05
N GLU A 48 -8.01 6.38 9.32
CA GLU A 48 -7.95 7.73 8.79
C GLU A 48 -7.66 7.73 7.29
N TRP A 49 -6.71 6.90 6.85
CA TRP A 49 -6.36 6.79 5.44
C TRP A 49 -7.54 6.30 4.60
N LEU A 50 -8.21 5.24 5.03
CA LEU A 50 -9.40 4.75 4.34
C LEU A 50 -10.54 5.76 4.32
N GLY A 51 -10.71 6.53 5.40
CA GLY A 51 -11.67 7.63 5.47
C GLY A 51 -11.37 8.73 4.46
N ASP A 52 -10.11 9.13 4.33
CA ASP A 52 -9.66 10.14 3.37
C ASP A 52 -9.80 9.66 1.92
N ILE A 53 -9.61 8.39 1.66
CA ILE A 53 -9.87 7.81 0.33
C ILE A 53 -11.38 7.80 0.05
N ALA A 54 -12.19 7.38 1.01
CA ALA A 54 -13.64 7.30 0.85
C ALA A 54 -14.29 8.67 0.60
N ASN A 55 -13.81 9.72 1.28
CA ASN A 55 -14.37 11.07 1.14
C ASN A 55 -13.74 11.91 0.02
N GLY A 56 -12.72 11.39 -0.66
CA GLY A 56 -12.05 12.06 -1.78
C GLY A 56 -10.94 13.04 -1.37
N ALA A 57 -10.62 13.17 -0.08
CA ALA A 57 -9.50 14.01 0.37
C ALA A 57 -8.16 13.50 -0.16
N MET A 58 -8.03 12.18 -0.32
CA MET A 58 -6.90 11.52 -0.96
C MET A 58 -7.41 10.73 -2.15
N ARG A 59 -7.07 11.17 -3.35
CA ARG A 59 -7.49 10.52 -4.59
C ARG A 59 -6.30 10.12 -5.42
N TYR A 60 -6.14 8.81 -5.63
CA TYR A 60 -5.11 8.25 -6.49
C TYR A 60 -5.67 8.06 -7.89
N HIS A 61 -5.05 8.71 -8.89
CA HIS A 61 -5.52 8.67 -10.28
C HIS A 61 -4.84 7.56 -11.07
N ASP A 62 -3.55 7.33 -10.79
CA ASP A 62 -2.77 6.32 -11.49
C ASP A 62 -1.56 5.90 -10.68
N HIS A 63 -1.20 4.63 -10.81
CA HIS A 63 0.05 4.06 -10.31
C HIS A 63 0.72 3.31 -11.45
N GLU A 64 1.77 3.89 -12.02
CA GLU A 64 2.64 3.17 -12.95
C GLU A 64 3.70 2.42 -12.15
N VAL A 65 3.56 1.09 -12.06
CA VAL A 65 4.49 0.26 -11.29
C VAL A 65 5.78 0.09 -12.07
N VAL A 66 6.89 0.54 -11.50
CA VAL A 66 8.22 0.46 -12.11
C VAL A 66 8.94 -0.82 -11.67
N SER A 67 8.89 -1.14 -10.38
CA SER A 67 9.49 -2.35 -9.84
C SER A 67 8.81 -2.77 -8.55
N VAL A 68 8.78 -4.07 -8.29
CA VAL A 68 8.33 -4.66 -7.03
C VAL A 68 9.23 -5.83 -6.70
N GLN A 69 9.77 -5.87 -5.50
CA GLN A 69 10.61 -6.98 -5.07
C GLN A 69 10.48 -7.22 -3.56
N PRO A 70 10.60 -8.47 -3.13
CA PRO A 70 10.73 -8.78 -1.71
C PRO A 70 12.11 -8.39 -1.21
N ASP A 71 12.19 -8.02 0.06
CA ASP A 71 13.44 -7.66 0.73
C ASP A 71 13.30 -7.97 2.22
N THR A 72 14.33 -7.69 2.99
CA THR A 72 14.31 -7.76 4.45
C THR A 72 14.91 -6.49 5.02
N ILE A 73 14.31 -6.01 6.11
CA ILE A 73 14.82 -4.87 6.88
C ILE A 73 14.89 -5.30 8.34
N ALA A 74 16.06 -5.30 8.92
CA ALA A 74 16.29 -5.75 10.31
C ALA A 74 15.71 -7.15 10.57
N GLY A 75 15.77 -8.04 9.57
CA GLY A 75 15.24 -9.40 9.66
C GLY A 75 13.75 -9.53 9.39
N PHE A 76 13.03 -8.43 9.19
CA PHE A 76 11.60 -8.45 8.88
C PHE A 76 11.36 -8.51 7.37
N PRO A 77 10.43 -9.37 6.89
CA PRO A 77 10.11 -9.41 5.47
C PRO A 77 9.35 -8.17 5.04
N VAL A 78 9.75 -7.60 3.91
CA VAL A 78 9.10 -6.42 3.32
C VAL A 78 8.88 -6.63 1.83
N VAL A 79 7.96 -5.84 1.27
CA VAL A 79 7.80 -5.66 -0.17
C VAL A 79 8.21 -4.23 -0.49
N ARG A 80 9.18 -4.06 -1.38
CA ARG A 80 9.64 -2.76 -1.83
C ARG A 80 9.09 -2.51 -3.22
N GLY A 81 8.22 -1.52 -3.34
CA GLY A 81 7.63 -1.13 -4.61
C GLY A 81 8.03 0.28 -5.00
N ARG A 82 8.33 0.49 -6.28
CA ARG A 82 8.55 1.80 -6.87
C ARG A 82 7.50 2.06 -7.92
N THR A 83 6.82 3.20 -7.79
CA THR A 83 5.75 3.61 -8.70
C THR A 83 5.92 5.05 -9.11
N ARG A 84 5.41 5.37 -10.30
CA ARG A 84 5.13 6.76 -10.65
C ARG A 84 3.66 6.99 -10.37
N THR A 85 3.36 7.77 -9.34
CA THR A 85 2.02 7.94 -8.80
C THR A 85 1.48 9.31 -9.13
N THR A 86 0.31 9.37 -9.75
CA THR A 86 -0.44 10.62 -9.97
C THR A 86 -1.61 10.62 -9.01
N ALA A 87 -1.72 11.67 -8.20
CA ALA A 87 -2.74 11.77 -7.16
C ALA A 87 -3.12 13.21 -6.88
N THR A 88 -4.29 13.39 -6.27
CA THR A 88 -4.72 14.64 -5.63
C THR A 88 -4.84 14.36 -4.14
N LEU A 89 -3.92 14.91 -3.37
CA LEU A 89 -3.82 14.68 -1.94
C LEU A 89 -4.12 15.98 -1.21
N TRP A 90 -5.25 16.01 -0.49
CA TRP A 90 -5.73 17.20 0.25
C TRP A 90 -5.73 18.46 -0.63
N GLY A 91 -6.24 18.32 -1.87
CA GLY A 91 -6.39 19.43 -2.81
C GLY A 91 -5.17 19.71 -3.71
N GLY A 92 -4.02 19.12 -3.42
CA GLY A 92 -2.81 19.27 -4.24
C GLY A 92 -2.63 18.14 -5.22
N ARG A 93 -2.69 18.43 -6.54
CA ARG A 93 -2.45 17.43 -7.59
C ARG A 93 -0.98 17.40 -7.97
N GLY A 94 -0.44 16.20 -8.14
CA GLY A 94 0.94 16.02 -8.58
C GLY A 94 1.22 14.60 -9.06
N THR A 95 2.42 14.44 -9.59
CA THR A 95 2.98 13.14 -9.96
C THR A 95 4.31 12.99 -9.23
N TRP A 96 4.47 11.88 -8.52
CA TRP A 96 5.66 11.61 -7.73
C TRP A 96 6.28 10.28 -8.09
N ASN A 97 7.62 10.21 -8.05
CA ASN A 97 8.34 8.95 -8.01
C ASN A 97 8.27 8.44 -6.57
N LEU A 98 7.37 7.51 -6.32
CA LEU A 98 7.02 7.05 -4.99
C LEU A 98 7.59 5.66 -4.74
N GLN A 99 8.29 5.47 -3.61
CA GLN A 99 8.68 4.17 -3.12
C GLN A 99 7.84 3.84 -1.88
N ILE A 100 7.21 2.68 -1.88
CA ILE A 100 6.51 2.17 -0.71
C ILE A 100 7.23 0.92 -0.24
N VAL A 101 7.62 0.91 1.03
CA VAL A 101 8.13 -0.26 1.72
C VAL A 101 7.02 -0.77 2.62
N GLY A 102 6.47 -1.93 2.27
CA GLY A 102 5.41 -2.56 3.05
C GLY A 102 5.93 -3.74 3.85
N TYR A 103 5.82 -3.66 5.18
CA TYR A 103 6.12 -4.80 6.05
C TYR A 103 4.97 -5.79 5.97
N VAL A 104 5.28 -7.07 5.82
CA VAL A 104 4.28 -8.11 5.62
C VAL A 104 4.23 -9.10 6.77
N VAL A 105 3.03 -9.57 7.07
CA VAL A 105 2.78 -10.62 8.05
C VAL A 105 1.81 -11.64 7.43
N PRO A 106 1.78 -12.88 7.92
CA PRO A 106 0.77 -13.85 7.49
C PRO A 106 -0.64 -13.30 7.74
N ASP A 107 -1.56 -13.56 6.82
CA ASP A 107 -2.95 -13.14 6.93
C ASP A 107 -3.68 -14.02 7.94
N ALA A 108 -4.01 -13.44 9.09
CA ALA A 108 -4.70 -14.13 10.18
C ALA A 108 -6.24 -14.17 10.01
N ASP A 109 -6.77 -13.37 9.09
CA ASP A 109 -8.21 -13.29 8.81
C ASP A 109 -8.45 -13.22 7.28
N PRO A 110 -8.25 -14.35 6.57
CA PRO A 110 -8.24 -14.35 5.12
C PRO A 110 -9.58 -13.98 4.48
N ASP A 111 -9.52 -13.06 3.53
CA ASP A 111 -10.56 -12.79 2.55
C ASP A 111 -9.97 -13.13 1.18
N THR A 112 -10.02 -14.40 0.81
CA THR A 112 -9.29 -14.92 -0.35
C THR A 112 -9.81 -14.41 -1.69
N GLU A 113 -11.03 -13.89 -1.74
CA GLU A 113 -11.54 -13.20 -2.95
C GLU A 113 -10.80 -11.90 -3.21
N ARG A 114 -10.62 -11.08 -2.16
CA ARG A 114 -9.95 -9.78 -2.26
C ARG A 114 -8.44 -9.88 -2.12
N ASN A 115 -7.98 -10.84 -1.33
CA ASN A 115 -6.56 -11.00 -1.04
C ASN A 115 -6.18 -12.50 -1.03
N PRO A 116 -5.85 -13.08 -2.20
CA PRO A 116 -5.45 -14.48 -2.29
C PRO A 116 -3.98 -14.75 -1.92
N THR A 117 -3.21 -13.72 -1.54
CA THR A 117 -1.75 -13.86 -1.36
C THR A 117 -1.33 -14.60 -0.08
N GLY A 118 -2.19 -14.63 0.94
CA GLY A 118 -1.86 -15.18 2.25
C GLY A 118 -1.09 -14.22 3.17
N PHE A 119 -0.90 -12.97 2.76
CA PHE A 119 -0.18 -11.94 3.50
C PHE A 119 -0.97 -10.64 3.58
N ARG A 120 -0.69 -9.85 4.64
CA ARG A 120 -1.18 -8.47 4.77
C ARG A 120 -0.03 -7.55 5.08
N PHE A 121 -0.17 -6.28 4.71
CA PHE A 121 0.76 -5.25 5.14
C PHE A 121 0.44 -4.84 6.58
N SER A 122 1.47 -4.84 7.43
CA SER A 122 1.38 -4.39 8.82
C SER A 122 1.86 -2.96 9.01
N ARG A 123 2.62 -2.43 8.04
CA ARG A 123 3.16 -1.08 8.03
C ARG A 123 3.53 -0.71 6.59
N LEU A 124 3.24 0.53 6.21
CA LEU A 124 3.61 1.07 4.90
C LEU A 124 4.41 2.37 5.10
N ASP A 125 5.59 2.44 4.53
CA ASP A 125 6.44 3.63 4.57
C ASP A 125 6.64 4.16 3.15
N ALA A 126 6.19 5.38 2.90
CA ALA A 126 6.33 6.04 1.60
C ALA A 126 7.50 7.02 1.61
N SER A 127 8.24 7.03 0.52
CA SER A 127 9.34 7.97 0.27
C SER A 127 9.39 8.27 -1.23
N THR A 128 10.23 9.23 -1.62
CA THR A 128 10.47 9.51 -3.05
C THR A 128 11.76 8.82 -3.49
N TRP A 129 11.88 8.63 -4.79
CA TRP A 129 13.08 8.02 -5.37
C TRP A 129 13.50 8.67 -6.69
#